data_0d381f2c6347c573e0b0cf02ed366362
#
_entry.id   0d381f2c6347c573e0b0cf02ed366362
#
_cell.length_a   1.000
_cell.length_b   1.000
_cell.length_c   1.000
_cell.angle_alpha   90.00
_cell.angle_beta   90.00
_cell.angle_gamma   90.00
#
_symmetry.space_group_name_H-M   'P 1'
#
loop_
_entity.id
_entity.type
_entity.pdbx_description
1 polymer ?
#
loop_
_entity_poly.entity_id
_entity_poly.type
_entity_poly.pdbx_seq_one_letter_code
_entity_poly.pdbx_strand_id
1 'polypeptide(L)'
;VWHAFRDAGAAVGRWMLLLLAILLSVLPFAWENFLVGFQSQFYFLILSSIVAIALVARHHQNIVALPAAIALSVFASVTMASGLLTAVATAATCVLACICLPGRRVPALCATAVLAAVAMVAYAQVPVIEVNTVLRAQSAGEFIYAASRVLAWPMRSGGFALVIWLPATVMVVRMVIRRQASPTDLLMAGLCIWSALQALAIAYGRGHDMRAPMSRYTELFVPGLFANAWFASQLWGLASRGPRLRTARRTAVLLFALVVAP
;
A
#
# COMPACT_ATOMS: atom_id res chain seq x y z
N VAL A 1 -3.99 8.35 -12.15
CA VAL A 1 -4.65 9.25 -11.19
C VAL A 1 -5.96 9.74 -11.76
N TRP A 2 -6.03 10.42 -12.92
CA TRP A 2 -7.25 10.99 -13.49
C TRP A 2 -8.39 9.97 -13.71
N HIS A 3 -8.10 8.77 -14.21
CA HIS A 3 -9.10 7.71 -14.38
C HIS A 3 -9.66 7.21 -13.04
N ALA A 4 -8.83 7.12 -12.00
CA ALA A 4 -9.28 6.77 -10.66
C ALA A 4 -10.28 7.81 -10.11
N PHE A 5 -10.03 9.10 -10.34
CA PHE A 5 -10.95 10.16 -9.94
C PHE A 5 -12.27 10.15 -10.72
N ARG A 6 -12.25 9.75 -11.98
CA ARG A 6 -13.47 9.66 -12.81
C ARG A 6 -14.40 8.55 -12.35
N ASP A 7 -13.83 7.44 -11.87
CA ASP A 7 -14.56 6.25 -11.44
C ASP A 7 -15.08 6.37 -9.99
N ALA A 8 -14.65 7.37 -9.24
CA ALA A 8 -15.19 7.68 -7.92
C ALA A 8 -16.61 8.24 -8.04
N GLY A 9 -17.60 7.42 -7.68
CA GLY A 9 -19.02 7.64 -7.99
C GLY A 9 -19.72 8.83 -7.35
N ALA A 10 -19.08 9.57 -6.42
CA ALA A 10 -19.66 10.77 -5.80
C ALA A 10 -18.71 11.96 -5.95
N ALA A 11 -19.24 13.11 -6.39
CA ALA A 11 -18.45 14.33 -6.56
C ALA A 11 -17.66 14.72 -5.28
N VAL A 12 -18.29 14.59 -4.13
CA VAL A 12 -17.66 14.84 -2.81
C VAL A 12 -16.45 13.93 -2.59
N GLY A 13 -16.53 12.63 -2.92
CA GLY A 13 -15.41 11.71 -2.77
C GLY A 13 -14.23 12.07 -3.66
N ARG A 14 -14.48 12.58 -4.87
CA ARG A 14 -13.41 13.03 -5.79
C ARG A 14 -12.62 14.20 -5.22
N TRP A 15 -13.31 15.22 -4.70
CA TRP A 15 -12.67 16.39 -4.11
C TRP A 15 -11.90 16.05 -2.85
N MET A 16 -12.44 15.17 -2.00
CA MET A 16 -11.73 14.70 -0.81
C MET A 16 -10.45 13.92 -1.17
N LEU A 17 -10.52 13.03 -2.17
CA LEU A 17 -9.33 12.30 -2.65
C LEU A 17 -8.30 13.23 -3.29
N LEU A 18 -8.75 14.24 -4.04
CA LEU A 18 -7.87 15.25 -4.62
C LEU A 18 -7.19 16.07 -3.53
N LEU A 19 -7.95 16.56 -2.56
CA LEU A 19 -7.41 17.30 -1.42
C LEU A 19 -6.39 16.46 -0.64
N LEU A 20 -6.72 15.19 -0.35
CA LEU A 20 -5.79 14.27 0.30
C LEU A 20 -4.52 14.07 -0.54
N ALA A 21 -4.64 13.87 -1.85
CA ALA A 21 -3.47 13.73 -2.73
C ALA A 21 -2.60 14.98 -2.70
N ILE A 22 -3.20 16.17 -2.74
CA ILE A 22 -2.48 17.46 -2.63
C ILE A 22 -1.78 17.56 -1.27
N LEU A 23 -2.51 17.32 -0.17
CA LEU A 23 -1.94 17.38 1.19
C LEU A 23 -0.77 16.41 1.35
N LEU A 24 -0.92 15.16 0.92
CA LEU A 24 0.14 14.16 1.00
C LEU A 24 1.35 14.48 0.11
N SER A 25 1.17 15.29 -0.96
CA SER A 25 2.25 15.68 -1.86
C SER A 25 2.95 16.97 -1.44
N VAL A 26 2.25 17.87 -0.76
CA VAL A 26 2.77 19.21 -0.40
C VAL A 26 3.37 19.23 1.00
N LEU A 27 2.82 18.45 1.94
CA LEU A 27 3.33 18.43 3.30
C LEU A 27 4.69 17.72 3.37
N PRO A 28 5.72 18.34 3.98
CA PRO A 28 7.09 17.82 4.00
C PRO A 28 7.27 16.71 5.07
N PHE A 29 6.44 15.65 5.01
CA PHE A 29 6.53 14.54 5.96
C PHE A 29 7.88 13.84 5.93
N ALA A 30 8.49 13.75 4.75
CA ALA A 30 9.77 13.09 4.50
C ALA A 30 10.87 14.13 4.23
N TRP A 31 10.94 15.17 5.04
CA TRP A 31 11.89 16.28 4.85
C TRP A 31 13.34 15.81 4.72
N GLU A 32 13.72 14.71 5.38
CA GLU A 32 15.07 14.11 5.25
C GLU A 32 15.37 13.71 3.81
N ASN A 33 14.37 13.21 3.06
CA ASN A 33 14.55 12.75 1.68
C ASN A 33 14.81 13.91 0.71
N PHE A 34 14.35 15.12 1.04
CA PHE A 34 14.62 16.32 0.24
C PHE A 34 15.99 16.90 0.52
N LEU A 35 16.50 16.77 1.75
CA LEU A 35 17.78 17.36 2.15
C LEU A 35 18.98 16.48 1.85
N VAL A 36 18.78 15.17 1.71
CA VAL A 36 19.85 14.19 1.56
C VAL A 36 19.75 13.51 0.19
N GLY A 37 20.57 13.95 -0.76
CA GLY A 37 20.49 13.56 -2.17
C GLY A 37 20.61 12.05 -2.44
N PHE A 38 21.32 11.26 -1.60
CA PHE A 38 21.38 9.81 -1.79
C PHE A 38 20.06 9.08 -1.48
N GLN A 39 19.07 9.76 -0.93
CA GLN A 39 17.78 9.19 -0.63
C GLN A 39 16.83 9.13 -1.85
N SER A 40 17.27 9.57 -3.04
CA SER A 40 16.53 9.42 -4.30
C SER A 40 16.08 7.98 -4.57
N GLN A 41 16.76 6.98 -4.02
CA GLN A 41 16.38 5.57 -4.09
C GLN A 41 14.94 5.31 -3.61
N PHE A 42 14.41 6.09 -2.65
CA PHE A 42 13.02 5.97 -2.20
C PHE A 42 12.04 6.31 -3.32
N TYR A 43 12.32 7.36 -4.10
CA TYR A 43 11.47 7.77 -5.21
C TYR A 43 11.47 6.74 -6.33
N PHE A 44 12.65 6.17 -6.66
CA PHE A 44 12.73 5.07 -7.64
C PHE A 44 11.99 3.83 -7.15
N LEU A 45 12.10 3.49 -5.89
CA LEU A 45 11.36 2.39 -5.28
C LEU A 45 9.85 2.61 -5.37
N ILE A 46 9.36 3.77 -4.96
CA ILE A 46 7.92 4.10 -4.97
C ILE A 46 7.39 4.08 -6.41
N LEU A 47 8.08 4.76 -7.33
CA LEU A 47 7.66 4.85 -8.72
C LEU A 47 7.60 3.48 -9.39
N SER A 48 8.67 2.68 -9.29
CA SER A 48 8.71 1.35 -9.88
C SER A 48 7.64 0.44 -9.28
N SER A 49 7.37 0.53 -7.99
CA SER A 49 6.33 -0.25 -7.31
C SER A 49 4.93 0.13 -7.79
N ILE A 50 4.62 1.42 -7.85
CA ILE A 50 3.31 1.90 -8.34
C ILE A 50 3.10 1.46 -9.79
N VAL A 51 4.11 1.60 -10.66
CA VAL A 51 4.00 1.24 -12.07
C VAL A 51 3.87 -0.28 -12.24
N ALA A 52 4.67 -1.10 -11.53
CA ALA A 52 4.58 -2.55 -11.58
C ALA A 52 3.19 -3.06 -11.18
N ILE A 53 2.66 -2.58 -10.06
CA ILE A 53 1.33 -2.93 -9.57
C ILE A 53 0.24 -2.45 -10.55
N ALA A 54 0.37 -1.23 -11.13
CA ALA A 54 -0.58 -0.69 -12.10
C ALA A 54 -0.62 -1.48 -13.41
N LEU A 55 0.53 -1.94 -13.89
CA LEU A 55 0.62 -2.79 -15.07
C LEU A 55 -0.14 -4.10 -14.87
N VAL A 56 0.05 -4.77 -13.74
CA VAL A 56 -0.68 -5.99 -13.40
C VAL A 56 -2.16 -5.71 -13.22
N ALA A 57 -2.55 -4.70 -12.46
CA ALA A 57 -3.95 -4.41 -12.19
C ALA A 57 -4.77 -4.12 -13.45
N ARG A 58 -4.15 -3.52 -14.47
CA ARG A 58 -4.81 -3.15 -15.73
C ARG A 58 -4.61 -4.13 -16.87
N HIS A 59 -3.48 -4.86 -16.85
CA HIS A 59 -3.02 -5.64 -18.00
C HIS A 59 -2.52 -7.04 -17.61
N HIS A 60 -3.16 -7.68 -16.62
CA HIS A 60 -2.79 -8.98 -16.05
C HIS A 60 -2.73 -10.15 -17.06
N GLN A 61 -3.22 -9.95 -18.29
CA GLN A 61 -3.17 -10.95 -19.37
C GLN A 61 -2.22 -10.56 -20.51
N ASN A 62 -1.63 -9.36 -20.44
CA ASN A 62 -0.83 -8.82 -21.53
C ASN A 62 0.61 -9.35 -21.45
N ILE A 63 1.06 -9.95 -22.57
CA ILE A 63 2.38 -10.56 -22.68
C ILE A 63 3.55 -9.56 -22.57
N VAL A 64 3.31 -8.28 -22.76
CA VAL A 64 4.33 -7.21 -22.61
C VAL A 64 4.27 -6.59 -21.22
N ALA A 65 3.07 -6.38 -20.69
CA ALA A 65 2.89 -5.70 -19.40
C ALA A 65 3.40 -6.54 -18.22
N LEU A 66 3.21 -7.86 -18.24
CA LEU A 66 3.68 -8.74 -17.17
C LEU A 66 5.23 -8.80 -17.07
N PRO A 67 5.99 -9.03 -18.16
CA PRO A 67 7.45 -8.92 -18.12
C PRO A 67 7.94 -7.53 -17.67
N ALA A 68 7.28 -6.46 -18.10
CA ALA A 68 7.61 -5.10 -17.66
C ALA A 68 7.40 -4.91 -16.13
N ALA A 69 6.32 -5.46 -15.59
CA ALA A 69 6.08 -5.45 -14.14
C ALA A 69 7.13 -6.27 -13.37
N ILE A 70 7.56 -7.41 -13.92
CA ILE A 70 8.65 -8.22 -13.36
C ILE A 70 9.97 -7.44 -13.40
N ALA A 71 10.32 -6.83 -14.52
CA ALA A 71 11.54 -6.03 -14.67
C ALA A 71 11.58 -4.85 -13.68
N LEU A 72 10.45 -4.15 -13.49
CA LEU A 72 10.34 -3.08 -12.49
C LEU A 72 10.47 -3.62 -11.06
N SER A 73 9.97 -4.82 -10.78
CA SER A 73 10.13 -5.46 -9.46
C SER A 73 11.58 -5.86 -9.19
N VAL A 74 12.30 -6.36 -10.22
CA VAL A 74 13.75 -6.61 -10.15
C VAL A 74 14.49 -5.29 -9.90
N PHE A 75 14.20 -4.25 -10.69
CA PHE A 75 14.79 -2.92 -10.50
C PHE A 75 14.59 -2.38 -9.08
N ALA A 76 13.36 -2.48 -8.56
CA ALA A 76 13.06 -2.09 -7.18
C ALA A 76 13.93 -2.86 -6.18
N SER A 77 14.13 -4.16 -6.39
CA SER A 77 14.91 -5.04 -5.49
C SER A 77 16.40 -4.70 -5.48
N VAL A 78 16.97 -4.22 -6.59
CA VAL A 78 18.36 -3.76 -6.64
C VAL A 78 18.53 -2.31 -6.19
N THR A 79 17.46 -1.54 -6.17
CA THR A 79 17.48 -0.14 -5.71
C THR A 79 17.56 -0.06 -4.18
N MET A 80 16.84 -0.92 -3.47
CA MET A 80 16.76 -0.91 -2.01
C MET A 80 16.42 -2.31 -1.48
N ALA A 81 16.95 -2.68 -0.32
CA ALA A 81 16.67 -3.99 0.29
C ALA A 81 15.17 -4.29 0.45
N SER A 82 14.36 -3.28 0.80
CA SER A 82 12.90 -3.43 0.89
C SER A 82 12.21 -3.49 -0.48
N GLY A 83 12.93 -3.31 -1.58
CA GLY A 83 12.41 -3.41 -2.95
C GLY A 83 11.90 -4.81 -3.31
N LEU A 84 12.42 -5.87 -2.65
CA LEU A 84 11.87 -7.22 -2.79
C LEU A 84 10.36 -7.27 -2.49
N LEU A 85 9.86 -6.40 -1.61
CA LEU A 85 8.44 -6.32 -1.26
C LEU A 85 7.58 -5.81 -2.42
N THR A 86 8.19 -5.14 -3.40
CA THR A 86 7.53 -4.82 -4.68
C THR A 86 7.17 -6.08 -5.44
N ALA A 87 8.09 -7.05 -5.53
CA ALA A 87 7.81 -8.33 -6.17
C ALA A 87 6.71 -9.09 -5.43
N VAL A 88 6.72 -9.10 -4.10
CA VAL A 88 5.69 -9.75 -3.27
C VAL A 88 4.32 -9.08 -3.49
N ALA A 89 4.23 -7.76 -3.44
CA ALA A 89 2.97 -7.03 -3.63
C ALA A 89 2.44 -7.17 -5.06
N THR A 90 3.32 -7.16 -6.06
CA THR A 90 2.96 -7.37 -7.46
C THR A 90 2.44 -8.80 -7.69
N ALA A 91 3.09 -9.81 -7.09
CA ALA A 91 2.62 -11.19 -7.10
C ALA A 91 1.24 -11.34 -6.43
N ALA A 92 1.04 -10.73 -5.26
CA ALA A 92 -0.25 -10.72 -4.59
C ALA A 92 -1.35 -10.05 -5.45
N THR A 93 -0.99 -8.99 -6.19
CA THR A 93 -1.91 -8.34 -7.13
C THR A 93 -2.26 -9.25 -8.31
N CYS A 94 -1.30 -10.05 -8.85
CA CYS A 94 -1.57 -11.08 -9.86
C CYS A 94 -2.56 -12.13 -9.32
N VAL A 95 -2.38 -12.60 -8.10
CA VAL A 95 -3.30 -13.56 -7.45
C VAL A 95 -4.70 -12.96 -7.30
N LEU A 96 -4.81 -11.73 -6.81
CA LEU A 96 -6.09 -11.04 -6.71
C LEU A 96 -6.75 -10.87 -8.10
N ALA A 97 -5.99 -10.56 -9.14
CA ALA A 97 -6.49 -10.48 -10.51
C ALA A 97 -7.05 -11.83 -10.98
N CYS A 98 -6.35 -12.94 -10.70
CA CYS A 98 -6.83 -14.29 -11.01
C CYS A 98 -8.13 -14.67 -10.30
N ILE A 99 -8.33 -14.17 -9.09
CA ILE A 99 -9.53 -14.44 -8.28
C ILE A 99 -10.71 -13.58 -8.73
N CYS A 100 -10.44 -12.28 -8.96
CA CYS A 100 -11.47 -11.25 -9.07
C CYS A 100 -11.82 -10.84 -10.50
N LEU A 101 -10.94 -11.10 -11.47
CA LEU A 101 -11.18 -10.72 -12.87
C LEU A 101 -11.45 -11.95 -13.75
N PRO A 102 -12.35 -11.80 -14.76
CA PRO A 102 -12.52 -12.84 -15.78
C PRO A 102 -11.30 -12.90 -16.71
N GLY A 103 -11.07 -14.07 -17.31
CA GLY A 103 -10.10 -14.23 -18.37
C GLY A 103 -9.05 -15.32 -18.12
N ARG A 104 -7.97 -15.29 -18.91
CA ARG A 104 -6.90 -16.30 -18.85
C ARG A 104 -6.05 -16.09 -17.59
N ARG A 105 -6.06 -17.07 -16.69
CA ARG A 105 -5.30 -17.01 -15.43
C ARG A 105 -3.83 -17.41 -15.59
N VAL A 106 -3.51 -18.21 -16.60
CA VAL A 106 -2.17 -18.79 -16.78
C VAL A 106 -1.07 -17.73 -16.83
N PRO A 107 -1.17 -16.64 -17.62
CA PRO A 107 -0.12 -15.63 -17.65
C PRO A 107 0.15 -14.99 -16.28
N ALA A 108 -0.92 -14.66 -15.55
CA ALA A 108 -0.79 -14.06 -14.23
C ALA A 108 -0.23 -15.04 -13.18
N LEU A 109 -0.58 -16.33 -13.25
CA LEU A 109 0.00 -17.35 -12.37
C LEU A 109 1.48 -17.59 -12.67
N CYS A 110 1.89 -17.63 -13.95
CA CYS A 110 3.29 -17.68 -14.34
C CYS A 110 4.06 -16.46 -13.83
N ALA A 111 3.49 -15.26 -14.00
CA ALA A 111 4.09 -14.03 -13.46
C ALA A 111 4.21 -14.07 -11.93
N THR A 112 3.20 -14.61 -11.22
CA THR A 112 3.26 -14.82 -9.77
C THR A 112 4.42 -15.70 -9.37
N ALA A 113 4.63 -16.83 -10.06
CA ALA A 113 5.73 -17.74 -9.76
C ALA A 113 7.10 -17.09 -9.99
N VAL A 114 7.26 -16.35 -11.10
CA VAL A 114 8.50 -15.61 -11.39
C VAL A 114 8.75 -14.52 -10.35
N LEU A 115 7.73 -13.75 -9.98
CA LEU A 115 7.84 -12.69 -8.96
C LEU A 115 8.17 -13.26 -7.57
N ALA A 116 7.61 -14.42 -7.22
CA ALA A 116 7.98 -15.12 -5.99
C ALA A 116 9.46 -15.56 -6.01
N ALA A 117 9.93 -16.09 -7.15
CA ALA A 117 11.35 -16.41 -7.31
C ALA A 117 12.25 -15.16 -7.19
N VAL A 118 11.86 -14.05 -7.83
CA VAL A 118 12.58 -12.77 -7.70
C VAL A 118 12.65 -12.34 -6.24
N ALA A 119 11.54 -12.40 -5.50
CA ALA A 119 11.51 -12.02 -4.08
C ALA A 119 12.41 -12.95 -3.24
N MET A 120 12.41 -14.26 -3.48
CA MET A 120 13.27 -15.22 -2.77
C MET A 120 14.76 -14.96 -3.05
N VAL A 121 15.13 -14.77 -4.31
CA VAL A 121 16.52 -14.47 -4.70
C VAL A 121 16.96 -13.15 -4.09
N ALA A 122 16.13 -12.11 -4.18
CA ALA A 122 16.44 -10.80 -3.59
C ALA A 122 16.60 -10.90 -2.07
N TYR A 123 15.73 -11.67 -1.39
CA TYR A 123 15.83 -11.89 0.05
C TYR A 123 17.13 -12.58 0.45
N ALA A 124 17.56 -13.61 -0.31
CA ALA A 124 18.80 -14.31 -0.06
C ALA A 124 20.05 -13.42 -0.24
N GLN A 125 19.93 -12.34 -1.01
CA GLN A 125 21.01 -11.39 -1.25
C GLN A 125 21.02 -10.19 -0.30
N VAL A 126 20.03 -10.06 0.59
CA VAL A 126 20.00 -8.96 1.57
C VAL A 126 21.18 -9.11 2.54
N PRO A 127 22.12 -8.16 2.58
CA PRO A 127 23.28 -8.25 3.46
C PRO A 127 22.85 -8.11 4.93
N VAL A 128 23.39 -8.97 5.78
CA VAL A 128 23.25 -8.83 7.23
C VAL A 128 24.31 -7.83 7.71
N ILE A 129 23.88 -6.63 8.04
CA ILE A 129 24.75 -5.58 8.58
C ILE A 129 24.64 -5.62 10.11
N GLU A 130 25.68 -6.02 10.79
CA GLU A 130 25.69 -6.26 12.26
C GLU A 130 25.22 -5.02 13.05
N VAL A 131 25.71 -3.82 12.69
CA VAL A 131 25.30 -2.56 13.34
C VAL A 131 23.79 -2.32 13.28
N ASN A 132 23.10 -2.86 12.27
CA ASN A 132 21.65 -2.72 12.15
C ASN A 132 20.87 -3.79 12.98
N THR A 133 21.53 -4.82 13.50
CA THR A 133 20.83 -5.88 14.27
C THR A 133 20.29 -5.36 15.59
N VAL A 134 20.98 -4.42 16.22
CA VAL A 134 20.54 -3.76 17.46
C VAL A 134 19.28 -2.92 17.30
N LEU A 135 18.98 -2.48 16.08
CA LEU A 135 17.78 -1.69 15.77
C LEU A 135 16.55 -2.53 15.46
N ARG A 136 16.73 -3.84 15.28
CA ARG A 136 15.62 -4.75 14.99
C ARG A 136 14.77 -4.94 16.23
N ALA A 137 13.47 -5.18 16.03
CA ALA A 137 12.60 -5.62 17.11
C ALA A 137 13.16 -6.90 17.74
N GLN A 138 13.45 -6.86 19.03
CA GLN A 138 14.07 -7.96 19.79
C GLN A 138 13.05 -8.98 20.29
N SER A 139 11.76 -8.62 20.29
CA SER A 139 10.67 -9.48 20.72
C SER A 139 9.43 -9.30 19.82
N ALA A 140 8.53 -10.30 19.88
CA ALA A 140 7.24 -10.20 19.22
C ALA A 140 6.42 -8.99 19.74
N GLY A 141 6.52 -8.67 21.01
CA GLY A 141 5.86 -7.51 21.63
C GLY A 141 6.35 -6.19 21.04
N GLU A 142 7.69 -6.02 20.91
CA GLU A 142 8.27 -4.85 20.27
C GLU A 142 7.85 -4.74 18.79
N PHE A 143 7.87 -5.86 18.07
CA PHE A 143 7.43 -5.88 16.68
C PHE A 143 5.96 -5.44 16.53
N ILE A 144 5.04 -6.01 17.33
CA ILE A 144 3.61 -5.66 17.29
C ILE A 144 3.41 -4.19 17.66
N TYR A 145 4.10 -3.73 18.69
CA TYR A 145 4.06 -2.33 19.10
C TYR A 145 4.54 -1.41 17.96
N ALA A 146 5.72 -1.67 17.40
CA ALA A 146 6.27 -0.89 16.30
C ALA A 146 5.36 -0.95 15.05
N ALA A 147 4.86 -2.15 14.68
CA ALA A 147 3.96 -2.33 13.55
C ALA A 147 2.67 -1.52 13.73
N SER A 148 2.07 -1.53 14.92
CA SER A 148 0.88 -0.74 15.22
C SER A 148 1.13 0.76 15.04
N ARG A 149 2.29 1.24 15.47
CA ARG A 149 2.68 2.66 15.37
C ARG A 149 2.93 3.09 13.92
N VAL A 150 3.63 2.25 13.16
CA VAL A 150 3.93 2.52 11.74
C VAL A 150 2.66 2.47 10.90
N LEU A 151 1.81 1.47 11.09
CA LEU A 151 0.54 1.33 10.38
C LEU A 151 -0.48 2.42 10.76
N ALA A 152 -0.36 3.01 11.96
CA ALA A 152 -1.20 4.11 12.39
C ALA A 152 -0.77 5.47 11.81
N TRP A 153 0.38 5.57 11.15
CA TRP A 153 0.84 6.85 10.60
C TRP A 153 -0.22 7.47 9.67
N PRO A 154 -0.50 8.79 9.75
CA PRO A 154 0.21 9.85 10.49
C PRO A 154 -0.19 10.00 11.96
N MET A 155 -1.04 9.14 12.51
CA MET A 155 -1.49 9.22 13.91
C MET A 155 -0.40 8.73 14.87
N ARG A 156 -0.40 9.30 16.08
CA ARG A 156 0.57 8.93 17.12
C ARG A 156 0.21 7.67 17.90
N SER A 157 -1.07 7.29 17.98
CA SER A 157 -1.51 6.11 18.72
C SER A 157 -1.67 4.90 17.80
N GLY A 158 -1.04 3.76 18.15
CA GLY A 158 -1.10 2.51 17.38
C GLY A 158 -2.50 1.94 17.19
N GLY A 159 -3.46 2.27 18.06
CA GLY A 159 -4.86 1.86 17.92
C GLY A 159 -5.53 2.37 16.64
N PHE A 160 -5.08 3.51 16.10
CA PHE A 160 -5.58 4.03 14.83
C PHE A 160 -5.22 3.16 13.61
N ALA A 161 -4.25 2.26 13.72
CA ALA A 161 -3.94 1.32 12.64
C ALA A 161 -5.17 0.53 12.20
N LEU A 162 -5.97 0.03 13.15
CA LEU A 162 -7.20 -0.70 12.84
C LEU A 162 -8.21 0.16 12.08
N VAL A 163 -8.38 1.41 12.49
CA VAL A 163 -9.34 2.33 11.84
C VAL A 163 -8.89 2.69 10.43
N ILE A 164 -7.60 2.99 10.24
CA ILE A 164 -7.02 3.38 8.95
C ILE A 164 -7.11 2.22 7.95
N TRP A 165 -6.80 0.98 8.37
CA TRP A 165 -6.72 -0.16 7.46
C TRP A 165 -8.02 -0.96 7.31
N LEU A 166 -9.04 -0.68 8.13
CA LEU A 166 -10.36 -1.33 8.05
C LEU A 166 -11.03 -1.19 6.66
N PRO A 167 -11.04 -0.01 6.01
CA PRO A 167 -11.68 0.13 4.70
C PRO A 167 -11.04 -0.79 3.64
N ALA A 168 -9.70 -0.83 3.58
CA ALA A 168 -8.99 -1.71 2.64
C ALA A 168 -9.28 -3.19 2.94
N THR A 169 -9.21 -3.59 4.21
CA THR A 169 -9.47 -4.98 4.63
C THR A 169 -10.87 -5.42 4.22
N VAL A 170 -11.90 -4.63 4.54
CA VAL A 170 -13.30 -4.93 4.20
C VAL A 170 -13.49 -5.03 2.69
N MET A 171 -12.91 -4.09 1.92
CA MET A 171 -13.09 -4.08 0.46
C MET A 171 -12.34 -5.21 -0.22
N VAL A 172 -11.11 -5.52 0.20
CA VAL A 172 -10.35 -6.67 -0.35
C VAL A 172 -11.07 -7.98 -0.06
N VAL A 173 -11.54 -8.20 1.17
CA VAL A 173 -12.33 -9.38 1.52
C VAL A 173 -13.60 -9.46 0.66
N ARG A 174 -14.31 -8.35 0.49
CA ARG A 174 -15.49 -8.29 -0.37
C ARG A 174 -15.16 -8.61 -1.83
N MET A 175 -14.06 -8.08 -2.37
CA MET A 175 -13.60 -8.38 -3.75
C MET A 175 -13.36 -9.89 -3.93
N VAL A 176 -12.69 -10.52 -2.98
CA VAL A 176 -12.38 -11.96 -3.01
C VAL A 176 -13.66 -12.79 -2.91
N ILE A 177 -14.56 -12.49 -1.97
CA ILE A 177 -15.83 -13.22 -1.78
C ILE A 177 -16.72 -13.08 -3.01
N ARG A 178 -16.83 -11.87 -3.58
CA ARG A 178 -17.68 -11.61 -4.75
C ARG A 178 -17.02 -11.99 -6.07
N ARG A 179 -15.73 -12.29 -6.05
CA ARG A 179 -14.90 -12.55 -7.25
C ARG A 179 -15.07 -11.46 -8.31
N GLN A 180 -15.12 -10.22 -7.87
CA GLN A 180 -15.31 -9.04 -8.71
C GLN A 180 -14.47 -7.88 -8.19
N ALA A 181 -13.73 -7.26 -9.09
CA ALA A 181 -12.98 -6.03 -8.84
C ALA A 181 -12.90 -5.20 -10.11
N SER A 182 -12.79 -3.89 -9.98
CA SER A 182 -12.33 -3.05 -11.09
C SER A 182 -10.80 -3.06 -11.15
N PRO A 183 -10.20 -2.73 -12.30
CA PRO A 183 -8.74 -2.54 -12.38
C PRO A 183 -8.23 -1.50 -11.37
N THR A 184 -9.02 -0.47 -11.08
CA THR A 184 -8.66 0.55 -10.08
C THR A 184 -8.69 -0.03 -8.66
N ASP A 185 -9.68 -0.86 -8.32
CA ASP A 185 -9.71 -1.51 -7.01
C ASP A 185 -8.53 -2.46 -6.81
N LEU A 186 -8.13 -3.19 -7.86
CA LEU A 186 -6.94 -4.04 -7.82
C LEU A 186 -5.66 -3.21 -7.63
N LEU A 187 -5.52 -2.08 -8.32
CA LEU A 187 -4.41 -1.17 -8.11
C LEU A 187 -4.36 -0.69 -6.66
N MET A 188 -5.49 -0.22 -6.11
CA MET A 188 -5.54 0.26 -4.73
C MET A 188 -5.27 -0.86 -3.73
N ALA A 189 -5.77 -2.08 -3.96
CA ALA A 189 -5.45 -3.24 -3.13
C ALA A 189 -3.96 -3.57 -3.16
N GLY A 190 -3.33 -3.57 -4.33
CA GLY A 190 -1.90 -3.78 -4.48
C GLY A 190 -1.06 -2.71 -3.75
N LEU A 191 -1.45 -1.45 -3.83
CA LEU A 191 -0.79 -0.35 -3.11
C LEU A 191 -0.96 -0.47 -1.58
N CYS A 192 -2.14 -0.88 -1.11
CA CYS A 192 -2.34 -1.20 0.31
C CYS A 192 -1.42 -2.34 0.76
N ILE A 193 -1.37 -3.45 0.02
CA ILE A 193 -0.51 -4.58 0.32
C ILE A 193 0.95 -4.13 0.36
N TRP A 194 1.41 -3.40 -0.65
CA TRP A 194 2.79 -2.90 -0.73
C TRP A 194 3.15 -2.01 0.47
N SER A 195 2.32 -1.00 0.77
CA SER A 195 2.58 -0.10 1.91
C SER A 195 2.52 -0.83 3.26
N ALA A 196 1.62 -1.80 3.43
CA ALA A 196 1.55 -2.62 4.63
C ALA A 196 2.83 -3.46 4.79
N LEU A 197 3.32 -4.08 3.72
CA LEU A 197 4.57 -4.84 3.73
C LEU A 197 5.77 -3.94 4.06
N GLN A 198 5.85 -2.73 3.50
CA GLN A 198 6.88 -1.76 3.85
C GLN A 198 6.81 -1.37 5.34
N ALA A 199 5.60 -1.11 5.86
CA ALA A 199 5.39 -0.79 7.26
C ALA A 199 5.84 -1.92 8.19
N LEU A 200 5.51 -3.17 7.86
CA LEU A 200 5.93 -4.35 8.62
C LEU A 200 7.44 -4.58 8.55
N ALA A 201 8.07 -4.38 7.39
CA ALA A 201 9.51 -4.49 7.24
C ALA A 201 10.25 -3.43 8.06
N ILE A 202 9.75 -2.19 8.11
CA ILE A 202 10.30 -1.13 8.94
C ILE A 202 10.11 -1.46 10.42
N ALA A 203 8.92 -1.93 10.82
CA ALA A 203 8.66 -2.37 12.19
C ALA A 203 9.58 -3.50 12.63
N TYR A 204 9.90 -4.44 11.74
CA TYR A 204 10.87 -5.49 12.02
C TYR A 204 12.30 -4.94 12.09
N GLY A 205 12.73 -4.21 11.06
CA GLY A 205 14.13 -3.80 10.90
C GLY A 205 14.56 -2.62 11.77
N ARG A 206 13.60 -1.84 12.32
CA ARG A 206 13.83 -0.61 13.10
C ARG A 206 12.93 -0.51 14.33
N GLY A 207 12.35 -1.64 14.77
CA GLY A 207 11.31 -1.64 15.79
C GLY A 207 11.82 -1.55 17.22
N HIS A 208 13.13 -1.74 17.47
CA HIS A 208 13.68 -1.59 18.81
C HIS A 208 13.53 -0.14 19.28
N ASP A 209 12.91 0.06 20.44
CA ASP A 209 12.60 1.38 21.04
C ASP A 209 11.90 2.38 20.10
N MET A 210 11.21 1.90 19.05
CA MET A 210 10.53 2.76 18.09
C MET A 210 9.32 3.47 18.72
N ARG A 211 9.42 4.79 18.89
CA ARG A 211 8.30 5.65 19.33
C ARG A 211 7.45 6.17 18.17
N ALA A 212 8.09 6.43 17.04
CA ALA A 212 7.45 6.89 15.80
C ALA A 212 8.31 6.49 14.60
N PRO A 213 7.73 6.30 13.39
CA PRO A 213 8.53 6.08 12.19
C PRO A 213 9.38 7.30 11.88
N MET A 214 10.63 7.09 11.42
CA MET A 214 11.51 8.17 10.97
C MET A 214 10.91 8.85 9.74
N SER A 215 11.14 10.15 9.58
CA SER A 215 10.56 10.97 8.50
C SER A 215 10.83 10.40 7.11
N ARG A 216 12.04 9.91 6.85
CA ARG A 216 12.46 9.31 5.56
C ARG A 216 11.63 8.10 5.11
N TYR A 217 10.93 7.41 6.02
CA TYR A 217 10.10 6.26 5.68
C TYR A 217 8.64 6.62 5.40
N THR A 218 8.22 7.83 5.76
CA THR A 218 6.80 8.21 5.72
C THR A 218 6.23 8.22 4.31
N GLU A 219 7.04 8.50 3.29
CA GLU A 219 6.62 8.45 1.88
C GLU A 219 6.18 7.04 1.44
N LEU A 220 6.72 5.98 2.04
CA LEU A 220 6.34 4.60 1.72
C LEU A 220 4.90 4.28 2.17
N PHE A 221 4.35 5.07 3.09
CA PHE A 221 2.99 4.86 3.61
C PHE A 221 1.93 5.66 2.83
N VAL A 222 2.36 6.71 2.11
CA VAL A 222 1.47 7.59 1.33
C VAL A 222 0.60 6.81 0.34
N PRO A 223 1.12 5.86 -0.48
CA PRO A 223 0.29 5.08 -1.40
C PRO A 223 -0.78 4.26 -0.68
N GLY A 224 -0.45 3.69 0.49
CA GLY A 224 -1.38 2.93 1.32
C GLY A 224 -2.48 3.79 1.92
N LEU A 225 -2.15 4.99 2.42
CA LEU A 225 -3.15 5.93 2.93
C LEU A 225 -4.12 6.38 1.83
N PHE A 226 -3.59 6.71 0.66
CA PHE A 226 -4.41 7.10 -0.48
C PHE A 226 -5.35 5.96 -0.91
N ALA A 227 -4.84 4.73 -0.97
CA ALA A 227 -5.63 3.56 -1.31
C ALA A 227 -6.71 3.24 -0.25
N ASN A 228 -6.40 3.40 1.05
CA ASN A 228 -7.39 3.26 2.12
C ASN A 228 -8.50 4.34 2.03
N ALA A 229 -8.13 5.60 1.72
CA ALA A 229 -9.11 6.66 1.49
C ALA A 229 -10.01 6.37 0.27
N TRP A 230 -9.44 5.79 -0.80
CA TRP A 230 -10.21 5.30 -1.93
C TRP A 230 -11.25 4.27 -1.49
N PHE A 231 -10.85 3.24 -0.75
CA PHE A 231 -11.77 2.21 -0.26
C PHE A 231 -12.81 2.76 0.73
N ALA A 232 -12.42 3.69 1.59
CA ALA A 232 -13.37 4.40 2.46
C ALA A 232 -14.43 5.14 1.65
N SER A 233 -14.05 5.81 0.56
CA SER A 233 -14.98 6.49 -0.33
C SER A 233 -15.95 5.53 -1.04
N GLN A 234 -15.47 4.33 -1.42
CA GLN A 234 -16.30 3.27 -2.01
C GLN A 234 -17.30 2.70 -1.00
N LEU A 235 -16.85 2.41 0.21
CA LEU A 235 -17.72 1.95 1.30
C LEU A 235 -18.80 2.99 1.62
N TRP A 236 -18.41 4.28 1.60
CA TRP A 236 -19.37 5.37 1.75
C TRP A 236 -20.45 5.38 0.66
N GLY A 237 -20.04 5.23 -0.61
CA GLY A 237 -20.96 5.16 -1.73
C GLY A 237 -21.91 3.97 -1.66
N LEU A 238 -21.45 2.83 -1.12
CA LEU A 238 -22.27 1.65 -0.89
C LEU A 238 -23.25 1.86 0.27
N ALA A 239 -22.80 2.47 1.35
CA ALA A 239 -23.62 2.78 2.52
C ALA A 239 -24.72 3.82 2.22
N SER A 240 -24.49 4.72 1.28
CA SER A 240 -25.48 5.76 0.92
C SER A 240 -26.70 5.25 0.16
N ARG A 241 -26.66 4.01 -0.34
CA ARG A 241 -27.77 3.37 -1.09
C ARG A 241 -28.82 2.70 -0.21
N GLY A 242 -28.61 2.59 1.12
CA GLY A 242 -29.53 1.93 2.07
C GLY A 242 -30.05 2.87 3.15
N PRO A 243 -31.38 2.84 3.49
CA PRO A 243 -31.98 3.76 4.47
C PRO A 243 -31.45 3.58 5.91
N ARG A 244 -31.00 2.37 6.30
CA ARG A 244 -30.45 2.06 7.63
C ARG A 244 -28.99 2.47 7.85
N LEU A 245 -28.27 2.82 6.79
CA LEU A 245 -26.84 3.09 6.84
C LEU A 245 -26.49 4.58 6.88
N ARG A 246 -27.49 5.48 6.91
CA ARG A 246 -27.25 6.94 7.04
C ARG A 246 -26.54 7.29 8.37
N THR A 247 -26.81 6.53 9.43
CA THR A 247 -26.19 6.78 10.75
C THR A 247 -24.74 6.28 10.77
N ALA A 248 -24.46 5.07 10.27
CA ALA A 248 -23.10 4.55 10.13
C ALA A 248 -22.23 5.43 9.20
N ARG A 249 -22.85 6.05 8.21
CA ARG A 249 -22.26 7.06 7.34
C ARG A 249 -21.74 8.28 8.11
N ARG A 250 -22.55 8.85 9.00
CA ARG A 250 -22.15 10.02 9.81
C ARG A 250 -21.02 9.67 10.78
N THR A 251 -21.08 8.47 11.39
CA THR A 251 -20.06 8.00 12.32
C THR A 251 -18.72 7.75 11.63
N ALA A 252 -18.71 7.15 10.44
CA ALA A 252 -17.47 6.91 9.69
C ALA A 252 -16.80 8.22 9.23
N VAL A 253 -17.58 9.25 8.84
CA VAL A 253 -17.03 10.58 8.50
C VAL A 253 -16.51 11.30 9.71
N LEU A 254 -17.23 11.25 10.82
CA LEU A 254 -16.77 11.87 12.05
C LEU A 254 -15.47 11.22 12.55
N LEU A 255 -15.37 9.88 12.49
CA LEU A 255 -14.14 9.17 12.83
C LEU A 255 -13.00 9.53 11.87
N PHE A 256 -13.26 9.62 10.57
CA PHE A 256 -12.23 10.01 9.60
C PHE A 256 -11.82 11.48 9.78
N ALA A 257 -12.78 12.37 10.03
CA ALA A 257 -12.50 13.79 10.31
C ALA A 257 -11.71 13.97 11.61
N LEU A 258 -12.03 13.19 12.66
CA LEU A 258 -11.29 13.19 13.93
C LEU A 258 -9.87 12.61 13.79
N VAL A 259 -9.66 11.73 12.82
CA VAL A 259 -8.35 11.12 12.53
C VAL A 259 -7.46 12.05 11.71
N VAL A 260 -8.05 12.94 10.90
CA VAL A 260 -7.32 13.85 9.99
C VAL A 260 -7.21 15.27 10.57
N ALA A 261 -8.00 15.61 11.57
CA ALA A 261 -7.85 16.88 12.29
C ALA A 261 -6.57 16.87 13.15
N PRO A 262 -5.70 17.91 13.03
CA PRO A 262 -4.44 18.01 13.75
C PRO A 262 -4.63 18.16 15.28
#